data_6e93456ed8aecfbb0de365c9760a940d
#
_entry.id   6e93456ed8aecfbb0de365c9760a940d
#
_cell.length_a   1.000
_cell.length_b   1.000
_cell.length_c   1.000
_cell.angle_alpha   90.00
_cell.angle_beta   90.00
_cell.angle_gamma   90.00
#
_symmetry.space_group_name_H-M   'P 1'
#
loop_
_entity.id
_entity.type
_entity.pdbx_description
1 polymer ?
#
loop_
_entity_poly.entity_id
_entity_poly.type
_entity_poly.pdbx_seq_one_letter_code
_entity_poly.pdbx_strand_id
1 'polypeptide(L)'
;GGDIKLRKIPNDEPGMAPMAIWCNESQERYVIAIAPESLELFEKLCHRERCPYAVIGTATDDGWLRVSDSHFENFPVNMPMEVLLGKAPKMTRDVQRLADDAGEFDRGGIDLDEAVQRVLSMPSVADKTFLITIGDRSVGGLVNRDQMVGPWQVPVADVAVTASGFIGYTGEAMAMGERTPLAINNGPASGRMAVGESITNIAAADIGELGKVRLSANWMAACGHPGEDVKLFDTVKAVGEELCPALGIAIPVGKDSLSMKSSWQDEKGAHEVVSPLSLIISAFAPTRDIRNTLTPQLVNESGSRLILLDLGQGRNRLGGSVLGQVYNRTGGQVPDLASPALLKGLFDAVQSLISRKMLLAYHDRSDGGLLATL
;
A
#
# COMPACT_ATOMS: atom_id res chain seq x y z
N GLY A 1 3.87 -27.92 21.42
CA GLY A 1 4.12 -27.14 22.63
C GLY A 1 5.56 -26.69 22.73
N GLY A 2 5.92 -26.05 23.84
CA GLY A 2 7.29 -25.61 24.08
C GLY A 2 7.52 -25.09 25.49
N ASP A 3 8.72 -25.35 25.98
CA ASP A 3 9.23 -24.82 27.25
C ASP A 3 10.25 -23.72 26.95
N ILE A 4 9.92 -22.46 27.28
CA ILE A 4 10.72 -21.29 26.98
C ILE A 4 11.23 -20.65 28.27
N LYS A 5 12.49 -20.26 28.29
CA LYS A 5 13.16 -19.57 29.39
C LYS A 5 13.26 -18.09 29.10
N LEU A 6 12.35 -17.28 29.67
CA LEU A 6 12.19 -15.87 29.33
C LEU A 6 13.48 -15.07 29.46
N ARG A 7 14.24 -15.27 30.53
CA ARG A 7 15.49 -14.52 30.81
C ARG A 7 16.67 -14.94 29.93
N LYS A 8 16.51 -15.93 29.06
CA LYS A 8 17.49 -16.26 28.03
C LYS A 8 17.29 -15.48 26.72
N ILE A 9 16.18 -14.76 26.59
CA ILE A 9 15.95 -13.88 25.46
C ILE A 9 16.94 -12.70 25.55
N PRO A 10 17.78 -12.47 24.53
CA PRO A 10 18.73 -11.37 24.52
C PRO A 10 18.00 -10.03 24.69
N ASN A 11 18.47 -9.21 25.62
CA ASN A 11 17.83 -7.97 26.01
C ASN A 11 18.88 -7.04 26.65
N ASP A 12 18.99 -5.82 26.13
CA ASP A 12 19.90 -4.79 26.65
C ASP A 12 19.28 -3.96 27.79
N GLU A 13 18.02 -4.24 28.15
CA GLU A 13 17.28 -3.58 29.23
C GLU A 13 17.06 -4.54 30.42
N PRO A 14 17.99 -4.63 31.37
CA PRO A 14 17.94 -5.64 32.45
C PRO A 14 16.69 -5.54 33.33
N GLY A 15 16.09 -4.36 33.44
CA GLY A 15 14.89 -4.08 34.24
C GLY A 15 13.58 -4.40 33.54
N MET A 16 13.60 -4.91 32.31
CA MET A 16 12.37 -5.14 31.53
C MET A 16 11.48 -6.18 32.18
N ALA A 17 10.19 -5.84 32.33
CA ALA A 17 9.18 -6.73 32.92
C ALA A 17 8.93 -7.96 32.03
N PRO A 18 8.49 -9.11 32.59
CA PRO A 18 8.22 -10.33 31.85
C PRO A 18 7.29 -10.12 30.65
N MET A 19 6.21 -9.35 30.83
CA MET A 19 5.28 -9.01 29.75
C MET A 19 5.96 -8.22 28.64
N ALA A 20 6.79 -7.25 28.99
CA ALA A 20 7.49 -6.42 28.02
C ALA A 20 8.53 -7.22 27.21
N ILE A 21 9.19 -8.22 27.81
CA ILE A 21 10.09 -9.12 27.08
C ILE A 21 9.29 -10.04 26.14
N TRP A 22 8.20 -10.62 26.65
CA TRP A 22 7.43 -11.62 25.90
C TRP A 22 6.60 -11.01 24.77
N CYS A 23 5.96 -9.87 25.01
CA CYS A 23 5.12 -9.15 24.07
C CYS A 23 5.88 -8.05 23.30
N ASN A 24 7.20 -8.08 23.26
CA ASN A 24 8.01 -7.09 22.56
C ASN A 24 7.86 -7.23 21.05
N GLU A 25 7.45 -6.17 20.40
CA GLU A 25 7.31 -6.10 18.95
C GLU A 25 8.61 -5.66 18.22
N SER A 26 9.77 -5.86 18.83
CA SER A 26 11.05 -5.63 18.15
C SER A 26 11.14 -6.47 16.90
N GLN A 27 11.22 -5.82 15.77
CA GLN A 27 11.25 -6.47 14.46
C GLN A 27 12.57 -7.18 14.20
N GLU A 28 12.60 -8.01 13.15
CA GLU A 28 13.78 -8.73 12.68
C GLU A 28 14.33 -9.73 13.71
N ARG A 29 13.47 -10.24 14.59
CA ARG A 29 13.76 -11.35 15.48
C ARG A 29 13.01 -12.59 15.01
N TYR A 30 13.75 -13.67 14.88
CA TYR A 30 13.22 -14.95 14.39
C TYR A 30 13.35 -16.01 15.48
N VAL A 31 12.31 -16.79 15.71
CA VAL A 31 12.36 -17.99 16.53
C VAL A 31 12.35 -19.18 15.57
N ILE A 32 13.39 -19.97 15.62
CA ILE A 32 13.56 -21.15 14.76
C ILE A 32 13.73 -22.41 15.60
N ALA A 33 13.25 -23.53 15.10
CA ALA A 33 13.51 -24.84 15.67
C ALA A 33 14.67 -25.50 14.93
N ILE A 34 15.68 -25.96 15.68
CA ILE A 34 16.87 -26.60 15.13
C ILE A 34 17.00 -27.97 15.73
N ALA A 35 17.27 -28.98 14.91
CA ALA A 35 17.57 -30.32 15.38
C ALA A 35 18.83 -30.32 16.27
N PRO A 36 18.84 -31.07 17.39
CA PRO A 36 19.96 -31.06 18.34
C PRO A 36 21.33 -31.27 17.69
N GLU A 37 21.40 -32.18 16.71
CA GLU A 37 22.62 -32.50 15.96
C GLU A 37 23.13 -31.35 15.06
N SER A 38 22.27 -30.42 14.72
CA SER A 38 22.61 -29.27 13.87
C SER A 38 22.96 -28.01 14.67
N LEU A 39 22.78 -28.01 15.98
CA LEU A 39 22.97 -26.82 16.81
C LEU A 39 24.40 -26.28 16.75
N GLU A 40 25.42 -27.18 16.84
CA GLU A 40 26.82 -26.78 16.78
C GLU A 40 27.20 -26.09 15.45
N LEU A 41 26.68 -26.61 14.33
CA LEU A 41 26.85 -26.00 13.03
C LEU A 41 26.21 -24.62 12.96
N PHE A 42 24.98 -24.50 13.46
CA PHE A 42 24.27 -23.23 13.52
C PHE A 42 25.03 -22.18 14.33
N GLU A 43 25.52 -22.56 15.50
CA GLU A 43 26.33 -21.69 16.37
C GLU A 43 27.60 -21.21 15.66
N LYS A 44 28.32 -22.09 14.98
CA LYS A 44 29.49 -21.73 14.19
C LYS A 44 29.17 -20.72 13.09
N LEU A 45 28.01 -20.88 12.41
CA LEU A 45 27.58 -19.96 11.38
C LEU A 45 27.21 -18.59 11.98
N CYS A 46 26.45 -18.56 13.08
CA CYS A 46 26.11 -17.33 13.77
C CYS A 46 27.37 -16.56 14.23
N HIS A 47 28.33 -17.25 14.82
CA HIS A 47 29.60 -16.64 15.22
C HIS A 47 30.37 -16.06 14.04
N ARG A 48 30.44 -16.81 12.92
CA ARG A 48 31.11 -16.34 11.71
C ARG A 48 30.50 -15.07 11.15
N GLU A 49 29.16 -15.01 11.12
CA GLU A 49 28.42 -13.87 10.57
C GLU A 49 28.14 -12.76 11.62
N ARG A 50 28.65 -12.90 12.86
CA ARG A 50 28.37 -11.99 13.98
C ARG A 50 26.88 -11.80 14.23
N CYS A 51 26.08 -12.85 14.02
CA CYS A 51 24.63 -12.85 14.22
C CYS A 51 24.31 -13.19 15.68
N PRO A 52 23.71 -12.27 16.46
CA PRO A 52 23.31 -12.56 17.83
C PRO A 52 22.24 -13.67 17.86
N TYR A 53 22.41 -14.65 18.74
CA TYR A 53 21.45 -15.73 18.95
C TYR A 53 21.41 -16.18 20.41
N ALA A 54 20.35 -16.87 20.81
CA ALA A 54 20.30 -17.57 22.07
C ALA A 54 19.42 -18.82 21.97
N VAL A 55 19.78 -19.87 22.69
CA VAL A 55 18.94 -21.04 22.87
C VAL A 55 17.96 -20.75 24.02
N ILE A 56 16.73 -20.40 23.66
CA ILE A 56 15.72 -19.90 24.60
C ILE A 56 14.81 -20.97 25.16
N GLY A 57 14.82 -22.18 24.59
CA GLY A 57 13.90 -23.23 25.05
C GLY A 57 13.98 -24.50 24.21
N THR A 58 13.01 -25.37 24.43
CA THR A 58 12.88 -26.66 23.74
C THR A 58 11.43 -26.85 23.28
N ALA A 59 11.24 -27.32 22.05
CA ALA A 59 9.95 -27.74 21.54
C ALA A 59 9.51 -29.04 22.24
N THR A 60 8.22 -29.16 22.54
CA THR A 60 7.60 -30.31 23.18
C THR A 60 6.39 -30.79 22.38
N ASP A 61 5.98 -32.05 22.57
CA ASP A 61 4.81 -32.64 21.92
C ASP A 61 3.57 -32.72 22.83
N ASP A 62 3.66 -32.20 24.06
CA ASP A 62 2.60 -32.28 25.08
C ASP A 62 1.46 -31.27 24.87
N GLY A 63 1.54 -30.43 23.83
CA GLY A 63 0.50 -29.45 23.53
C GLY A 63 0.43 -28.27 24.50
N TRP A 64 1.48 -28.02 25.30
CA TRP A 64 1.52 -26.91 26.25
C TRP A 64 2.56 -25.87 25.87
N LEU A 65 2.24 -24.59 26.07
CA LEU A 65 3.20 -23.50 26.06
C LEU A 65 3.52 -23.11 27.51
N ARG A 66 4.79 -23.25 27.89
CA ARG A 66 5.31 -22.83 29.18
C ARG A 66 6.41 -21.80 28.98
N VAL A 67 6.26 -20.67 29.61
CA VAL A 67 7.28 -19.61 29.66
C VAL A 67 7.67 -19.46 31.13
N SER A 68 8.90 -19.81 31.48
CA SER A 68 9.41 -19.70 32.85
C SER A 68 10.23 -18.43 33.00
N ASP A 69 10.05 -17.73 34.14
CA ASP A 69 10.87 -16.62 34.55
C ASP A 69 11.71 -17.02 35.78
N SER A 70 13.02 -17.11 35.61
CA SER A 70 13.93 -17.46 36.69
C SER A 70 14.16 -16.34 37.70
N HIS A 71 13.82 -15.09 37.37
CA HIS A 71 13.95 -13.96 38.29
C HIS A 71 12.82 -13.93 39.32
N PHE A 72 11.58 -14.20 38.88
CA PHE A 72 10.40 -14.24 39.75
C PHE A 72 10.01 -15.65 40.16
N GLU A 73 10.75 -16.66 39.75
CA GLU A 73 10.51 -18.09 40.04
C GLU A 73 9.06 -18.53 39.72
N ASN A 74 8.53 -18.07 38.61
CA ASN A 74 7.16 -18.31 38.19
C ASN A 74 7.03 -18.67 36.69
N PHE A 75 5.80 -18.85 36.22
CA PHE A 75 5.45 -19.09 34.83
C PHE A 75 4.53 -17.96 34.33
N PRO A 76 5.04 -16.91 33.74
CA PRO A 76 4.21 -15.85 33.13
C PRO A 76 3.21 -16.38 32.10
N VAL A 77 3.57 -17.45 31.39
CA VAL A 77 2.66 -18.18 30.49
C VAL A 77 2.72 -19.66 30.85
N ASN A 78 1.58 -20.26 31.09
CA ASN A 78 1.44 -21.70 31.30
C ASN A 78 0.04 -22.12 30.85
N MET A 79 -0.11 -22.48 29.58
CA MET A 79 -1.43 -22.79 29.03
C MET A 79 -1.37 -23.81 27.89
N PRO A 80 -2.47 -24.52 27.64
CA PRO A 80 -2.55 -25.40 26.48
C PRO A 80 -2.51 -24.60 25.18
N MET A 81 -1.83 -25.12 24.16
CA MET A 81 -1.74 -24.55 22.83
C MET A 81 -3.12 -24.34 22.18
N GLU A 82 -4.11 -25.16 22.57
CA GLU A 82 -5.48 -25.02 22.09
C GLU A 82 -6.11 -23.67 22.46
N VAL A 83 -5.71 -23.04 23.56
CA VAL A 83 -6.17 -21.69 23.94
C VAL A 83 -5.63 -20.65 22.97
N LEU A 84 -4.40 -20.83 22.49
CA LEU A 84 -3.76 -19.88 21.56
C LEU A 84 -4.14 -20.14 20.10
N LEU A 85 -4.14 -21.40 19.70
CA LEU A 85 -4.30 -21.82 18.30
C LEU A 85 -5.66 -22.47 18.02
N GLY A 86 -6.53 -22.56 19.05
CA GLY A 86 -7.89 -23.02 18.91
C GLY A 86 -8.73 -22.07 18.07
N LYS A 87 -9.92 -22.54 17.67
CA LYS A 87 -10.84 -21.69 16.91
C LYS A 87 -11.39 -20.58 17.81
N ALA A 88 -11.09 -19.35 17.48
CA ALA A 88 -11.74 -18.19 18.10
C ALA A 88 -13.26 -18.27 17.92
N PRO A 89 -14.07 -17.74 18.87
CA PRO A 89 -15.51 -17.61 18.69
C PRO A 89 -15.82 -16.89 17.37
N LYS A 90 -16.83 -17.38 16.65
CA LYS A 90 -17.28 -16.70 15.43
C LYS A 90 -17.82 -15.31 15.80
N MET A 91 -17.23 -14.29 15.20
CA MET A 91 -17.75 -12.93 15.29
C MET A 91 -18.79 -12.74 14.19
N THR A 92 -19.96 -12.21 14.54
CA THR A 92 -20.97 -11.79 13.57
C THR A 92 -21.04 -10.26 13.61
N ARG A 93 -20.89 -9.63 12.43
CA ARG A 93 -21.12 -8.21 12.25
C ARG A 93 -22.39 -8.04 11.41
N ASP A 94 -23.43 -7.49 12.01
CA ASP A 94 -24.68 -7.14 11.32
C ASP A 94 -24.54 -5.70 10.81
N VAL A 95 -24.19 -5.57 9.52
CA VAL A 95 -23.87 -4.29 8.90
C VAL A 95 -25.04 -3.80 8.03
N GLN A 96 -25.32 -2.52 8.07
CA GLN A 96 -26.41 -1.91 7.32
C GLN A 96 -25.87 -0.88 6.32
N ARG A 97 -26.41 -0.92 5.09
CA ARG A 97 -26.15 0.13 4.10
C ARG A 97 -26.93 1.38 4.47
N LEU A 98 -26.21 2.48 4.58
CA LEU A 98 -26.85 3.79 4.64
C LEU A 98 -27.28 4.20 3.24
N ALA A 99 -28.32 4.99 3.14
CA ALA A 99 -28.75 5.58 1.86
C ALA A 99 -27.60 6.45 1.32
N ASP A 100 -27.20 6.18 0.10
CA ASP A 100 -26.15 6.93 -0.58
C ASP A 100 -26.82 8.09 -1.33
N ASP A 101 -26.77 9.28 -0.75
CA ASP A 101 -27.27 10.51 -1.37
C ASP A 101 -26.05 11.40 -1.74
N ALA A 102 -25.25 10.91 -2.68
CA ALA A 102 -24.08 11.66 -3.15
C ALA A 102 -24.48 12.94 -3.93
N GLY A 103 -25.74 13.09 -4.34
CA GLY A 103 -26.24 14.22 -5.11
C GLY A 103 -25.53 14.41 -6.45
N GLU A 104 -25.63 15.60 -7.01
CA GLU A 104 -24.82 16.04 -8.16
C GLU A 104 -23.68 16.93 -7.70
N PHE A 105 -22.57 16.92 -8.43
CA PHE A 105 -21.46 17.84 -8.17
C PHE A 105 -21.87 19.27 -8.56
N ASP A 106 -21.98 20.14 -7.57
CA ASP A 106 -22.30 21.55 -7.80
C ASP A 106 -21.08 22.32 -8.34
N ARG A 107 -21.20 22.84 -9.56
CA ARG A 107 -20.19 23.66 -10.25
C ARG A 107 -20.47 25.16 -10.13
N GLY A 108 -21.56 25.56 -9.49
CA GLY A 108 -21.94 26.98 -9.39
C GLY A 108 -20.91 27.83 -8.67
N GLY A 109 -20.53 28.96 -9.23
CA GLY A 109 -19.60 29.91 -8.63
C GLY A 109 -18.13 29.45 -8.59
N ILE A 110 -17.75 28.41 -9.34
CA ILE A 110 -16.32 28.04 -9.51
C ILE A 110 -15.73 28.88 -10.64
N ASP A 111 -14.80 29.75 -10.29
CA ASP A 111 -13.96 30.47 -11.24
C ASP A 111 -12.78 29.60 -11.67
N LEU A 112 -12.43 29.58 -12.96
CA LEU A 112 -11.41 28.67 -13.49
C LEU A 112 -10.01 29.05 -13.01
N ASP A 113 -9.67 30.33 -12.98
CA ASP A 113 -8.32 30.78 -12.60
C ASP A 113 -8.09 30.53 -11.11
N GLU A 114 -9.09 30.80 -10.27
CA GLU A 114 -9.07 30.47 -8.84
C GLU A 114 -8.97 28.95 -8.62
N ALA A 115 -9.73 28.16 -9.37
CA ALA A 115 -9.70 26.70 -9.27
C ALA A 115 -8.32 26.13 -9.61
N VAL A 116 -7.68 26.61 -10.65
CA VAL A 116 -6.29 26.24 -11.02
C VAL A 116 -5.34 26.48 -9.85
N GLN A 117 -5.36 27.67 -9.26
CA GLN A 117 -4.48 28.02 -8.14
C GLN A 117 -4.75 27.13 -6.92
N ARG A 118 -6.00 26.93 -6.56
CA ARG A 118 -6.38 26.08 -5.41
C ARG A 118 -5.97 24.62 -5.62
N VAL A 119 -6.22 24.06 -6.79
CA VAL A 119 -5.88 22.67 -7.14
C VAL A 119 -4.37 22.46 -7.11
N LEU A 120 -3.59 23.34 -7.75
CA LEU A 120 -2.13 23.21 -7.78
C LEU A 120 -1.47 23.47 -6.41
N SER A 121 -2.15 24.17 -5.50
CA SER A 121 -1.68 24.40 -4.13
C SER A 121 -2.13 23.33 -3.14
N MET A 122 -3.00 22.39 -3.55
CA MET A 122 -3.45 21.31 -2.67
C MET A 122 -2.27 20.38 -2.34
N PRO A 123 -2.03 20.00 -1.06
CA PRO A 123 -0.88 19.18 -0.68
C PRO A 123 -0.73 17.86 -1.45
N SER A 124 -1.84 17.25 -1.88
CA SER A 124 -1.80 16.03 -2.71
C SER A 124 -1.34 16.28 -4.15
N VAL A 125 -1.35 17.51 -4.63
CA VAL A 125 -0.98 17.90 -6.01
C VAL A 125 0.32 18.72 -6.04
N ALA A 126 0.52 19.58 -5.06
CA ALA A 126 1.65 20.52 -4.98
C ALA A 126 3.03 19.82 -4.99
N ASP A 127 4.08 20.61 -5.14
CA ASP A 127 5.46 20.13 -5.16
C ASP A 127 5.82 19.19 -4.00
N LYS A 128 6.49 18.10 -4.32
CA LYS A 128 6.90 17.03 -3.39
C LYS A 128 8.39 17.07 -3.04
N THR A 129 9.12 18.09 -3.48
CA THR A 129 10.58 18.21 -3.24
C THR A 129 10.93 18.06 -1.75
N PHE A 130 10.08 18.56 -0.85
CA PHE A 130 10.31 18.45 0.59
C PHE A 130 10.38 17.00 1.07
N LEU A 131 9.61 16.08 0.48
CA LEU A 131 9.61 14.66 0.88
C LEU A 131 10.94 13.97 0.61
N ILE A 132 11.60 14.31 -0.50
CA ILE A 132 12.90 13.73 -0.85
C ILE A 132 14.09 14.46 -0.22
N THR A 133 13.86 15.62 0.44
CA THR A 133 14.92 16.39 1.11
C THR A 133 14.97 16.15 2.62
N ILE A 134 13.87 15.77 3.23
CA ILE A 134 13.78 15.52 4.69
C ILE A 134 13.85 14.04 5.07
N GLY A 135 13.64 13.14 4.11
CA GLY A 135 13.73 11.68 4.30
C GLY A 135 14.82 11.06 3.44
N ASP A 136 14.90 9.73 3.46
CA ASP A 136 15.83 8.99 2.62
C ASP A 136 15.36 9.05 1.16
N ARG A 137 16.21 9.60 0.30
CA ARG A 137 15.93 9.75 -1.12
C ARG A 137 15.90 8.42 -1.86
N SER A 138 16.78 7.52 -1.47
CA SER A 138 16.83 6.17 -2.03
C SER A 138 17.26 5.17 -0.98
N VAL A 139 16.77 3.93 -1.12
CA VAL A 139 17.07 2.82 -0.20
C VAL A 139 17.82 1.74 -0.97
N GLY A 140 18.93 1.24 -0.41
CA GLY A 140 19.64 0.08 -0.91
C GLY A 140 20.52 0.29 -2.16
N GLY A 141 20.52 1.45 -2.80
CA GLY A 141 21.23 1.68 -4.06
C GLY A 141 20.58 0.95 -5.26
N LEU A 142 21.33 0.81 -6.36
CA LEU A 142 20.84 0.18 -7.61
C LEU A 142 19.55 0.80 -8.19
N VAL A 143 19.20 2.00 -7.78
CA VAL A 143 18.04 2.75 -8.26
C VAL A 143 18.24 3.13 -9.73
N ASN A 144 17.27 2.78 -10.58
CA ASN A 144 17.34 3.06 -12.01
C ASN A 144 16.89 4.49 -12.34
N ARG A 145 15.88 5.00 -11.65
CA ARG A 145 15.35 6.35 -11.79
C ARG A 145 15.05 6.93 -10.41
N ASP A 146 15.31 8.21 -10.23
CA ASP A 146 14.90 8.96 -9.05
C ASP A 146 13.38 9.16 -9.01
N GLN A 147 12.87 9.53 -7.84
CA GLN A 147 11.47 9.88 -7.63
C GLN A 147 11.05 11.08 -8.50
N MET A 148 11.94 12.06 -8.61
CA MET A 148 11.74 13.23 -9.44
C MET A 148 12.75 13.23 -10.58
N VAL A 149 12.28 13.40 -11.79
CA VAL A 149 13.05 13.21 -13.03
C VAL A 149 13.24 14.49 -13.80
N GLY A 150 14.08 14.41 -14.85
CA GLY A 150 14.44 15.54 -15.67
C GLY A 150 15.52 16.44 -15.06
N PRO A 151 16.06 17.40 -15.82
CA PRO A 151 17.18 18.24 -15.38
C PRO A 151 16.83 19.14 -14.18
N TRP A 152 15.56 19.48 -14.02
CA TRP A 152 15.07 20.31 -12.91
C TRP A 152 14.44 19.52 -11.78
N GLN A 153 14.33 18.20 -11.93
CA GLN A 153 13.73 17.28 -10.94
C GLN A 153 12.33 17.74 -10.47
N VAL A 154 11.46 18.09 -11.41
CA VAL A 154 10.10 18.53 -11.15
C VAL A 154 9.07 17.41 -11.41
N PRO A 155 9.07 16.72 -12.57
CA PRO A 155 8.11 15.63 -12.80
C PRO A 155 8.34 14.47 -11.86
N VAL A 156 7.25 13.96 -11.26
CA VAL A 156 7.28 12.81 -10.35
C VAL A 156 7.15 11.52 -11.15
N ALA A 157 8.05 10.57 -10.94
CA ALA A 157 8.02 9.26 -11.61
C ALA A 157 6.81 8.44 -11.15
N ASP A 158 6.14 7.76 -12.10
CA ASP A 158 5.00 6.87 -11.81
C ASP A 158 5.42 5.55 -11.16
N VAL A 159 6.64 5.11 -11.44
CA VAL A 159 7.16 3.81 -11.01
C VAL A 159 8.58 3.95 -10.46
N ALA A 160 8.84 3.27 -9.34
CA ALA A 160 10.19 3.04 -8.85
C ALA A 160 10.75 1.75 -9.49
N VAL A 161 11.98 1.80 -9.96
CA VAL A 161 12.67 0.64 -10.56
C VAL A 161 14.08 0.51 -10.01
N THR A 162 14.42 -0.68 -9.54
CA THR A 162 15.76 -1.04 -9.07
C THR A 162 16.35 -2.15 -9.92
N ALA A 163 17.66 -2.13 -10.11
CA ALA A 163 18.37 -3.23 -10.77
C ALA A 163 18.54 -4.41 -9.81
N SER A 164 18.46 -5.64 -10.32
CA SER A 164 18.69 -6.85 -9.51
C SER A 164 20.17 -7.06 -9.11
N GLY A 165 21.10 -6.34 -9.74
CA GLY A 165 22.54 -6.47 -9.46
C GLY A 165 23.38 -5.54 -10.33
N PHE A 166 24.69 -5.64 -10.18
CA PHE A 166 25.66 -4.81 -10.91
C PHE A 166 25.93 -5.29 -12.34
N ILE A 167 25.46 -6.48 -12.71
CA ILE A 167 25.66 -7.07 -14.03
C ILE A 167 24.28 -7.39 -14.62
N GLY A 168 24.07 -6.98 -15.87
CA GLY A 168 22.79 -7.16 -16.56
C GLY A 168 21.84 -5.98 -16.35
N TYR A 169 20.61 -6.13 -16.86
CA TYR A 169 19.61 -5.06 -16.88
C TYR A 169 18.23 -5.49 -16.36
N THR A 170 18.16 -6.67 -15.76
CA THR A 170 16.94 -7.10 -15.06
C THR A 170 16.78 -6.33 -13.76
N GLY A 171 15.52 -6.18 -13.32
CA GLY A 171 15.23 -5.42 -12.12
C GLY A 171 13.84 -5.71 -11.58
N GLU A 172 13.42 -4.88 -10.66
CA GLU A 172 12.12 -4.92 -10.02
C GLU A 172 11.45 -3.56 -10.12
N ALA A 173 10.15 -3.56 -10.44
CA ALA A 173 9.31 -2.38 -10.48
C ALA A 173 8.35 -2.37 -9.30
N MET A 174 8.15 -1.19 -8.73
CA MET A 174 7.22 -0.93 -7.64
C MET A 174 6.43 0.33 -7.94
N ALA A 175 5.10 0.28 -7.75
CA ALA A 175 4.23 1.44 -7.89
C ALA A 175 3.10 1.39 -6.86
N MET A 176 2.45 2.51 -6.66
CA MET A 176 1.34 2.62 -5.70
C MET A 176 0.10 3.16 -6.39
N GLY A 177 -1.06 2.89 -5.78
CA GLY A 177 -2.33 3.50 -6.13
C GLY A 177 -3.18 3.66 -4.87
N GLU A 178 -3.83 4.82 -4.74
CA GLU A 178 -4.81 5.11 -3.70
C GLU A 178 -5.81 6.17 -4.19
N ARG A 179 -7.08 6.02 -3.81
CA ARG A 179 -8.13 6.99 -4.18
C ARG A 179 -9.11 7.19 -3.03
N THR A 180 -8.58 7.38 -1.83
CA THR A 180 -9.35 7.50 -0.58
C THR A 180 -10.49 8.51 -0.62
N PRO A 181 -10.35 9.74 -1.16
CA PRO A 181 -11.45 10.70 -1.18
C PRO A 181 -12.71 10.21 -1.91
N LEU A 182 -12.57 9.28 -2.85
CA LEU A 182 -13.72 8.70 -3.56
C LEU A 182 -14.58 7.83 -2.63
N ALA A 183 -13.98 7.21 -1.61
CA ALA A 183 -14.69 6.34 -0.68
C ALA A 183 -15.71 7.07 0.21
N ILE A 184 -15.63 8.38 0.32
CA ILE A 184 -16.65 9.19 0.98
C ILE A 184 -18.01 8.91 0.31
N ASN A 185 -18.04 8.87 -1.03
CA ASN A 185 -19.24 8.66 -1.82
C ASN A 185 -19.42 7.20 -2.28
N ASN A 186 -18.32 6.50 -2.63
CA ASN A 186 -18.39 5.14 -3.17
C ASN A 186 -17.12 4.34 -2.86
N GLY A 187 -17.19 3.49 -1.84
CA GLY A 187 -16.07 2.62 -1.43
C GLY A 187 -15.59 1.67 -2.56
N PRO A 188 -16.48 0.88 -3.19
CA PRO A 188 -16.11 0.01 -4.31
C PRO A 188 -15.38 0.73 -5.46
N ALA A 189 -15.85 1.90 -5.87
CA ALA A 189 -15.19 2.70 -6.90
C ALA A 189 -13.80 3.17 -6.45
N SER A 190 -13.66 3.63 -5.20
CA SER A 190 -12.36 3.98 -4.61
C SER A 190 -11.37 2.81 -4.68
N GLY A 191 -11.81 1.62 -4.27
CA GLY A 191 -10.96 0.42 -4.32
C GLY A 191 -10.55 0.01 -5.73
N ARG A 192 -11.50 0.00 -6.69
CA ARG A 192 -11.19 -0.29 -8.10
C ARG A 192 -10.24 0.75 -8.70
N MET A 193 -10.42 2.02 -8.37
CA MET A 193 -9.52 3.09 -8.83
C MET A 193 -8.13 2.98 -8.22
N ALA A 194 -7.98 2.59 -6.95
CA ALA A 194 -6.67 2.36 -6.33
C ALA A 194 -5.90 1.23 -7.04
N VAL A 195 -6.58 0.12 -7.37
CA VAL A 195 -5.97 -0.94 -8.19
C VAL A 195 -5.65 -0.42 -9.59
N GLY A 196 -6.56 0.31 -10.22
CA GLY A 196 -6.36 0.88 -11.56
C GLY A 196 -5.13 1.79 -11.60
N GLU A 197 -4.99 2.70 -10.65
CA GLU A 197 -3.84 3.61 -10.55
C GLU A 197 -2.52 2.86 -10.35
N SER A 198 -2.48 1.87 -9.47
CA SER A 198 -1.27 1.06 -9.29
C SER A 198 -0.83 0.34 -10.57
N ILE A 199 -1.79 -0.12 -11.38
CA ILE A 199 -1.53 -0.79 -12.67
C ILE A 199 -1.10 0.20 -13.75
N THR A 200 -1.73 1.38 -13.83
CA THR A 200 -1.30 2.42 -14.78
C THR A 200 0.09 2.92 -14.42
N ASN A 201 0.41 3.12 -13.15
CA ASN A 201 1.72 3.55 -12.71
C ASN A 201 2.80 2.51 -13.01
N ILE A 202 2.59 1.24 -12.67
CA ILE A 202 3.60 0.21 -12.91
C ILE A 202 3.78 -0.11 -14.41
N ALA A 203 2.81 0.23 -15.26
CA ALA A 203 2.91 0.05 -16.71
C ALA A 203 4.04 0.84 -17.36
N ALA A 204 4.58 1.88 -16.69
CA ALA A 204 5.76 2.63 -17.14
C ALA A 204 7.04 1.79 -17.17
N ALA A 205 7.08 0.63 -16.48
CA ALA A 205 8.22 -0.29 -16.50
C ALA A 205 8.04 -1.41 -17.55
N ASP A 206 9.14 -1.96 -18.04
CA ASP A 206 9.16 -3.05 -19.02
C ASP A 206 8.91 -4.41 -18.34
N ILE A 207 7.63 -4.70 -18.05
CA ILE A 207 7.18 -5.92 -17.37
C ILE A 207 6.82 -7.03 -18.36
N GLY A 208 6.15 -6.67 -19.45
CA GLY A 208 5.70 -7.54 -20.53
C GLY A 208 4.29 -8.10 -20.34
N GLU A 209 3.94 -8.65 -19.20
CA GLU A 209 2.66 -9.32 -18.97
C GLU A 209 2.04 -8.89 -17.63
N LEU A 210 0.75 -8.53 -17.65
CA LEU A 210 0.01 -8.12 -16.45
C LEU A 210 0.00 -9.23 -15.38
N GLY A 211 -0.06 -10.49 -15.76
CA GLY A 211 -0.06 -11.64 -14.85
C GLY A 211 1.21 -11.80 -14.00
N LYS A 212 2.28 -11.03 -14.27
CA LYS A 212 3.49 -10.97 -13.43
C LYS A 212 3.36 -10.00 -12.27
N VAL A 213 2.38 -9.11 -12.30
CA VAL A 213 2.14 -8.14 -11.23
C VAL A 213 1.57 -8.85 -10.00
N ARG A 214 2.10 -8.52 -8.83
CA ARG A 214 1.56 -8.91 -7.53
C ARG A 214 1.24 -7.66 -6.73
N LEU A 215 0.14 -7.72 -6.00
CA LEU A 215 -0.32 -6.59 -5.21
C LEU A 215 -0.17 -6.85 -3.72
N SER A 216 0.12 -5.81 -2.96
CA SER A 216 -0.10 -5.76 -1.52
C SER A 216 -1.21 -4.75 -1.24
N ALA A 217 -2.15 -5.10 -0.38
CA ALA A 217 -3.28 -4.24 -0.03
C ALA A 217 -3.23 -3.82 1.43
N ASN A 218 -3.25 -2.51 1.67
CA ASN A 218 -3.35 -1.95 3.01
C ASN A 218 -4.74 -1.32 3.17
N TRP A 219 -5.56 -1.94 4.03
CA TRP A 219 -6.94 -1.55 4.30
C TRP A 219 -7.03 -0.75 5.59
N MET A 220 -7.71 0.38 5.56
CA MET A 220 -7.97 1.19 6.75
C MET A 220 -9.44 1.57 6.79
N ALA A 221 -10.12 1.31 7.91
CA ALA A 221 -11.53 1.59 8.10
C ALA A 221 -11.85 1.91 9.56
N ALA A 222 -12.85 2.74 9.77
CA ALA A 222 -13.41 3.00 11.11
C ALA A 222 -14.54 1.99 11.40
N CYS A 223 -14.20 0.70 11.53
CA CYS A 223 -15.18 -0.34 11.79
C CYS A 223 -15.98 -0.07 13.07
N GLY A 224 -17.28 -0.29 13.01
CA GLY A 224 -18.23 0.06 14.08
C GLY A 224 -18.80 1.47 13.95
N HIS A 225 -18.24 2.34 13.10
CA HIS A 225 -18.91 3.60 12.74
C HIS A 225 -19.97 3.34 11.67
N PRO A 226 -21.16 3.97 11.76
CA PRO A 226 -22.24 3.71 10.83
C PRO A 226 -21.83 3.84 9.37
N GLY A 227 -22.08 2.78 8.58
CA GLY A 227 -21.78 2.72 7.15
C GLY A 227 -20.35 2.29 6.78
N GLU A 228 -19.36 2.39 7.66
CA GLU A 228 -17.97 2.08 7.29
C GLU A 228 -17.70 0.56 7.17
N ASP A 229 -18.31 -0.28 8.00
CA ASP A 229 -18.22 -1.74 7.89
C ASP A 229 -18.73 -2.26 6.55
N VAL A 230 -19.88 -1.77 6.09
CA VAL A 230 -20.45 -2.20 4.81
C VAL A 230 -19.66 -1.66 3.61
N LYS A 231 -19.13 -0.43 3.70
CA LYS A 231 -18.22 0.09 2.68
C LYS A 231 -16.98 -0.79 2.54
N LEU A 232 -16.38 -1.20 3.67
CA LEU A 232 -15.24 -2.12 3.68
C LEU A 232 -15.61 -3.44 2.99
N PHE A 233 -16.72 -4.08 3.42
CA PHE A 233 -17.17 -5.34 2.85
C PHE A 233 -17.39 -5.25 1.32
N ASP A 234 -18.15 -4.27 0.86
CA ASP A 234 -18.46 -4.08 -0.56
C ASP A 234 -17.19 -3.77 -1.38
N THR A 235 -16.24 -3.04 -0.80
CA THR A 235 -14.98 -2.70 -1.47
C THR A 235 -14.06 -3.91 -1.58
N VAL A 236 -13.94 -4.70 -0.50
CA VAL A 236 -13.17 -5.96 -0.52
C VAL A 236 -13.74 -6.92 -1.57
N LYS A 237 -15.06 -7.04 -1.65
CA LYS A 237 -15.73 -7.84 -2.68
C LYS A 237 -15.41 -7.35 -4.08
N ALA A 238 -15.58 -6.05 -4.34
CA ALA A 238 -15.33 -5.45 -5.65
C ALA A 238 -13.88 -5.61 -6.12
N VAL A 239 -12.92 -5.56 -5.20
CA VAL A 239 -11.50 -5.72 -5.52
C VAL A 239 -11.09 -7.19 -5.57
N GLY A 240 -11.41 -7.97 -4.53
CA GLY A 240 -10.89 -9.32 -4.33
C GLY A 240 -11.65 -10.39 -5.09
N GLU A 241 -12.97 -10.28 -5.23
CA GLU A 241 -13.80 -11.28 -5.90
C GLU A 241 -14.12 -10.93 -7.37
N GLU A 242 -14.12 -9.64 -7.71
CA GLU A 242 -14.54 -9.19 -9.04
C GLU A 242 -13.34 -8.71 -9.89
N LEU A 243 -12.64 -7.62 -9.46
CA LEU A 243 -11.64 -6.95 -10.29
C LEU A 243 -10.36 -7.76 -10.46
N CYS A 244 -9.72 -8.18 -9.36
CA CYS A 244 -8.43 -8.89 -9.43
C CYS A 244 -8.52 -10.22 -10.19
N PRO A 245 -9.57 -11.07 -10.00
CA PRO A 245 -9.77 -12.25 -10.82
C PRO A 245 -9.98 -11.93 -12.31
N ALA A 246 -10.74 -10.87 -12.64
CA ALA A 246 -10.97 -10.45 -14.02
C ALA A 246 -9.68 -9.95 -14.71
N LEU A 247 -8.75 -9.37 -13.95
CA LEU A 247 -7.43 -8.95 -14.45
C LEU A 247 -6.42 -10.11 -14.48
N GLY A 248 -6.67 -11.22 -13.81
CA GLY A 248 -5.73 -12.32 -13.65
C GLY A 248 -4.55 -12.01 -12.74
N ILE A 249 -4.74 -11.15 -11.74
CA ILE A 249 -3.73 -10.75 -10.76
C ILE A 249 -4.15 -11.14 -9.34
N ALA A 250 -3.21 -11.18 -8.41
CA ALA A 250 -3.45 -11.59 -7.02
C ALA A 250 -2.95 -10.56 -6.01
N ILE A 251 -3.59 -10.55 -4.84
CA ILE A 251 -3.18 -9.84 -3.64
C ILE A 251 -2.72 -10.89 -2.61
N PRO A 252 -1.47 -11.37 -2.68
CA PRO A 252 -0.98 -12.43 -1.78
C PRO A 252 -0.73 -11.95 -0.36
N VAL A 253 -0.53 -10.66 -0.16
CA VAL A 253 -0.24 -10.07 1.14
C VAL A 253 -0.99 -8.76 1.33
N GLY A 254 -1.15 -8.37 2.58
CA GLY A 254 -1.75 -7.10 2.95
C GLY A 254 -1.87 -7.00 4.46
N LYS A 255 -2.42 -5.89 4.91
CA LYS A 255 -2.75 -5.66 6.32
C LYS A 255 -4.01 -4.79 6.41
N ASP A 256 -4.59 -4.77 7.60
CA ASP A 256 -5.73 -3.93 7.92
C ASP A 256 -5.50 -3.12 9.20
N SER A 257 -6.15 -1.96 9.27
CA SER A 257 -6.29 -1.13 10.46
C SER A 257 -7.76 -0.72 10.58
N LEU A 258 -8.47 -1.34 11.52
CA LEU A 258 -9.93 -1.27 11.57
C LEU A 258 -10.47 -0.32 12.64
N SER A 259 -9.60 0.47 13.28
CA SER A 259 -9.96 1.44 14.32
C SER A 259 -9.63 2.87 13.92
N MET A 260 -9.90 3.25 12.67
CA MET A 260 -9.50 4.53 12.09
C MET A 260 -10.40 5.69 12.54
N LYS A 261 -10.49 5.86 13.85
CA LYS A 261 -11.28 6.89 14.52
C LYS A 261 -10.51 7.45 15.71
N SER A 262 -10.54 8.75 15.87
CA SER A 262 -10.02 9.45 17.06
C SER A 262 -11.15 10.15 17.79
N SER A 263 -11.20 10.01 19.11
CA SER A 263 -12.16 10.69 19.96
C SER A 263 -11.40 11.39 21.11
N TRP A 264 -11.81 12.61 21.42
CA TRP A 264 -11.27 13.36 22.56
C TRP A 264 -12.34 14.24 23.19
N GLN A 265 -12.04 14.78 24.35
CA GLN A 265 -12.90 15.70 25.06
C GLN A 265 -12.09 16.95 25.45
N ASP A 266 -12.67 18.12 25.24
CA ASP A 266 -12.12 19.39 25.68
C ASP A 266 -13.21 20.24 26.37
N GLU A 267 -12.91 21.52 26.63
CA GLU A 267 -13.84 22.47 27.26
C GLU A 267 -15.13 22.73 26.42
N LYS A 268 -15.09 22.42 25.13
CA LYS A 268 -16.22 22.57 24.20
C LYS A 268 -17.07 21.29 24.11
N GLY A 269 -16.61 20.19 24.69
CA GLY A 269 -17.33 18.92 24.73
C GLY A 269 -16.57 17.75 24.13
N ALA A 270 -17.32 16.69 23.77
CA ALA A 270 -16.78 15.52 23.13
C ALA A 270 -16.64 15.73 21.61
N HIS A 271 -15.51 15.33 21.06
CA HIS A 271 -15.18 15.44 19.65
C HIS A 271 -14.81 14.07 19.08
N GLU A 272 -15.10 13.88 17.81
CA GLU A 272 -14.74 12.68 17.07
C GLU A 272 -14.30 13.03 15.65
N VAL A 273 -13.26 12.36 15.16
CA VAL A 273 -12.84 12.39 13.76
C VAL A 273 -12.78 10.95 13.25
N VAL A 274 -13.47 10.70 12.15
CA VAL A 274 -13.56 9.40 11.50
C VAL A 274 -12.87 9.48 10.15
N SER A 275 -11.89 8.60 9.92
CA SER A 275 -11.24 8.48 8.61
C SER A 275 -12.17 7.75 7.64
N PRO A 276 -12.33 8.20 6.41
CA PRO A 276 -13.00 7.43 5.38
C PRO A 276 -12.27 6.11 5.11
N LEU A 277 -12.98 5.12 4.60
CA LEU A 277 -12.37 3.89 4.10
C LEU A 277 -11.22 4.22 3.15
N SER A 278 -10.07 3.63 3.40
CA SER A 278 -8.88 3.81 2.57
C SER A 278 -8.34 2.46 2.12
N LEU A 279 -7.98 2.38 0.85
CA LEU A 279 -7.25 1.26 0.28
C LEU A 279 -6.00 1.79 -0.41
N ILE A 280 -4.84 1.37 0.08
CA ILE A 280 -3.55 1.64 -0.55
C ILE A 280 -3.05 0.34 -1.17
N ILE A 281 -2.85 0.36 -2.47
CA ILE A 281 -2.30 -0.76 -3.24
C ILE A 281 -0.84 -0.47 -3.56
N SER A 282 0.03 -1.43 -3.24
CA SER A 282 1.40 -1.46 -3.75
C SER A 282 1.50 -2.58 -4.77
N ALA A 283 1.96 -2.25 -5.98
CA ALA A 283 2.14 -3.19 -7.08
C ALA A 283 3.64 -3.50 -7.24
N PHE A 284 3.96 -4.75 -7.48
CA PHE A 284 5.33 -5.25 -7.67
C PHE A 284 5.39 -6.15 -8.90
N ALA A 285 6.46 -6.01 -9.68
CA ALA A 285 6.71 -6.90 -10.80
C ALA A 285 8.21 -6.95 -11.17
N PRO A 286 8.72 -8.09 -11.66
CA PRO A 286 10.04 -8.14 -12.27
C PRO A 286 10.05 -7.35 -13.58
N THR A 287 11.15 -6.63 -13.87
CA THR A 287 11.37 -5.95 -15.15
C THR A 287 12.33 -6.74 -16.02
N ARG A 288 12.07 -6.74 -17.33
CA ARG A 288 12.92 -7.41 -18.32
C ARG A 288 14.19 -6.61 -18.61
N ASP A 289 14.03 -5.29 -18.72
CA ASP A 289 15.12 -4.36 -18.98
C ASP A 289 14.80 -2.99 -18.35
N ILE A 290 15.54 -2.65 -17.29
CA ILE A 290 15.36 -1.39 -16.54
C ILE A 290 15.59 -0.14 -17.40
N ARG A 291 16.37 -0.25 -18.48
CA ARG A 291 16.67 0.88 -19.39
C ARG A 291 15.46 1.36 -20.18
N ASN A 292 14.43 0.50 -20.32
CA ASN A 292 13.18 0.80 -21.00
C ASN A 292 12.14 1.46 -20.08
N THR A 293 12.48 1.79 -18.84
CA THR A 293 11.59 2.48 -17.90
C THR A 293 11.25 3.87 -18.44
N LEU A 294 9.96 4.14 -18.60
CA LEU A 294 9.44 5.43 -19.02
C LEU A 294 9.35 6.39 -17.82
N THR A 295 9.40 7.66 -18.10
CA THR A 295 9.25 8.75 -17.12
C THR A 295 8.31 9.82 -17.65
N PRO A 296 7.75 10.69 -16.80
CA PRO A 296 6.93 11.82 -17.25
C PRO A 296 7.72 12.91 -17.99
N GLN A 297 9.04 12.88 -17.93
CA GLN A 297 9.88 13.90 -18.61
C GLN A 297 9.64 13.91 -20.11
N LEU A 298 9.09 15.01 -20.61
CA LEU A 298 8.91 15.21 -22.05
C LEU A 298 10.27 15.32 -22.76
N VAL A 299 10.37 14.65 -23.91
CA VAL A 299 11.54 14.68 -24.78
C VAL A 299 11.27 15.62 -25.95
N ASN A 300 12.22 16.52 -26.22
CA ASN A 300 12.13 17.44 -27.35
C ASN A 300 12.45 16.72 -28.66
N GLU A 301 11.47 16.00 -29.20
CA GLU A 301 11.54 15.27 -30.45
C GLU A 301 10.56 15.88 -31.46
N SER A 302 11.06 16.32 -32.59
CA SER A 302 10.24 16.95 -33.61
C SER A 302 9.20 16.02 -34.18
N GLY A 303 7.94 16.45 -34.21
CA GLY A 303 6.81 15.68 -34.71
C GLY A 303 6.19 14.70 -33.67
N SER A 304 6.72 14.68 -32.43
CA SER A 304 6.07 13.92 -31.33
C SER A 304 4.64 14.41 -31.08
N ARG A 305 3.81 13.53 -30.54
CA ARG A 305 2.40 13.80 -30.23
C ARG A 305 2.10 13.44 -28.77
N LEU A 306 1.34 14.28 -28.08
CA LEU A 306 0.71 13.94 -26.80
C LEU A 306 -0.58 13.18 -27.08
N ILE A 307 -0.74 12.02 -26.45
CA ILE A 307 -1.91 11.14 -26.61
C ILE A 307 -2.51 10.90 -25.23
N LEU A 308 -3.79 11.22 -25.07
CA LEU A 308 -4.57 10.88 -23.88
C LEU A 308 -5.28 9.52 -24.09
N LEU A 309 -5.00 8.55 -23.23
CA LEU A 309 -5.73 7.30 -23.14
C LEU A 309 -6.79 7.43 -22.04
N ASP A 310 -8.07 7.52 -22.41
CA ASP A 310 -9.18 7.74 -21.48
C ASP A 310 -10.01 6.48 -21.26
N LEU A 311 -9.74 5.75 -20.18
CA LEU A 311 -10.52 4.59 -19.76
C LEU A 311 -11.89 4.99 -19.20
N GLY A 312 -12.09 6.25 -18.85
CA GLY A 312 -13.36 6.81 -18.39
C GLY A 312 -14.38 7.02 -19.50
N GLN A 313 -13.98 6.87 -20.77
CA GLN A 313 -14.85 7.00 -21.94
C GLN A 313 -15.60 8.35 -22.00
N GLY A 314 -14.88 9.43 -21.71
CA GLY A 314 -15.43 10.80 -21.69
C GLY A 314 -16.30 11.14 -20.47
N ARG A 315 -16.46 10.22 -19.52
CA ARG A 315 -17.22 10.50 -18.30
C ARG A 315 -16.35 11.25 -17.28
N ASN A 316 -16.47 12.57 -17.28
CA ASN A 316 -15.71 13.45 -16.39
C ASN A 316 -16.44 13.62 -15.04
N ARG A 317 -16.34 12.61 -14.19
CA ARG A 317 -16.94 12.57 -12.85
C ARG A 317 -16.06 13.29 -11.85
N LEU A 318 -16.63 14.16 -11.02
CA LEU A 318 -15.90 15.06 -10.12
C LEU A 318 -16.10 14.77 -8.63
N GLY A 319 -16.98 13.82 -8.26
CA GLY A 319 -17.17 13.42 -6.86
C GLY A 319 -15.86 12.96 -6.22
N GLY A 320 -15.50 13.48 -5.05
CA GLY A 320 -14.25 13.20 -4.35
C GLY A 320 -12.96 13.72 -5.02
N SER A 321 -13.06 14.45 -6.14
CA SER A 321 -11.91 15.02 -6.84
C SER A 321 -11.22 16.11 -6.00
N VAL A 322 -9.96 16.42 -6.33
CA VAL A 322 -9.23 17.56 -5.73
C VAL A 322 -9.99 18.86 -5.92
N LEU A 323 -10.60 19.07 -7.09
CA LEU A 323 -11.46 20.23 -7.31
C LEU A 323 -12.62 20.28 -6.29
N GLY A 324 -13.26 19.15 -6.03
CA GLY A 324 -14.31 19.06 -5.02
C GLY A 324 -13.77 19.37 -3.61
N GLN A 325 -12.62 18.83 -3.26
CA GLN A 325 -11.99 19.04 -1.95
C GLN A 325 -11.66 20.51 -1.68
N VAL A 326 -11.03 21.21 -2.63
CA VAL A 326 -10.61 22.61 -2.44
C VAL A 326 -11.80 23.60 -2.35
N TYR A 327 -13.01 23.16 -2.75
CA TYR A 327 -14.24 23.92 -2.59
C TYR A 327 -15.18 23.34 -1.53
N ASN A 328 -14.75 22.31 -0.76
CA ASN A 328 -15.58 21.58 0.22
C ASN A 328 -16.87 21.00 -0.41
N ARG A 329 -16.78 20.49 -1.63
CA ARG A 329 -17.88 19.92 -2.42
C ARG A 329 -17.51 18.50 -2.86
N THR A 330 -17.52 17.56 -1.94
CA THR A 330 -17.07 16.17 -2.21
C THR A 330 -18.15 15.31 -2.87
N GLY A 331 -19.41 15.75 -2.92
CA GLY A 331 -20.54 15.01 -3.49
C GLY A 331 -20.43 14.76 -5.00
N GLY A 332 -21.41 14.03 -5.54
CA GLY A 332 -21.52 13.69 -6.96
C GLY A 332 -20.94 12.34 -7.35
N GLN A 333 -21.16 11.97 -8.61
CA GLN A 333 -20.61 10.73 -9.16
C GLN A 333 -19.09 10.75 -9.11
N VAL A 334 -18.50 9.63 -8.65
CA VAL A 334 -17.05 9.47 -8.55
C VAL A 334 -16.47 8.78 -9.80
N PRO A 335 -15.20 9.04 -10.13
CA PRO A 335 -14.45 8.22 -11.07
C PRO A 335 -14.48 6.75 -10.67
N ASP A 336 -14.54 5.86 -11.66
CA ASP A 336 -14.61 4.42 -11.44
C ASP A 336 -14.00 3.66 -12.62
N LEU A 337 -13.39 2.53 -12.35
CA LEU A 337 -12.92 1.58 -13.35
C LEU A 337 -14.07 0.65 -13.75
N ALA A 338 -14.83 1.06 -14.75
CA ALA A 338 -16.02 0.32 -15.19
C ALA A 338 -15.72 -0.93 -16.02
N SER A 339 -14.49 -1.07 -16.54
CA SER A 339 -14.12 -2.20 -17.43
C SER A 339 -12.71 -2.71 -17.16
N PRO A 340 -12.57 -3.86 -16.49
CA PRO A 340 -11.27 -4.52 -16.32
C PRO A 340 -10.57 -4.82 -17.67
N ALA A 341 -11.34 -5.14 -18.69
CA ALA A 341 -10.81 -5.41 -20.03
C ALA A 341 -10.12 -4.20 -20.67
N LEU A 342 -10.64 -2.99 -20.46
CA LEU A 342 -9.99 -1.76 -20.94
C LEU A 342 -8.67 -1.49 -20.19
N LEU A 343 -8.62 -1.71 -18.89
CA LEU A 343 -7.37 -1.55 -18.13
C LEU A 343 -6.31 -2.56 -18.60
N LYS A 344 -6.70 -3.82 -18.80
CA LYS A 344 -5.82 -4.85 -19.35
C LYS A 344 -5.34 -4.47 -20.75
N GLY A 345 -6.24 -4.01 -21.61
CA GLY A 345 -5.90 -3.57 -22.98
C GLY A 345 -4.93 -2.37 -22.98
N LEU A 346 -5.11 -1.42 -22.06
CA LEU A 346 -4.16 -0.31 -21.90
C LEU A 346 -2.79 -0.84 -21.49
N PHE A 347 -2.71 -1.71 -20.47
CA PHE A 347 -1.44 -2.28 -20.01
C PHE A 347 -0.73 -3.01 -21.17
N ASP A 348 -1.43 -3.90 -21.87
CA ASP A 348 -0.89 -4.68 -22.99
C ASP A 348 -0.40 -3.75 -24.14
N ALA A 349 -1.15 -2.68 -24.44
CA ALA A 349 -0.76 -1.69 -25.44
C ALA A 349 0.51 -0.95 -25.03
N VAL A 350 0.60 -0.45 -23.79
CA VAL A 350 1.78 0.25 -23.27
C VAL A 350 3.00 -0.67 -23.30
N GLN A 351 2.88 -1.91 -22.84
CA GLN A 351 3.98 -2.88 -22.89
C GLN A 351 4.44 -3.19 -24.34
N SER A 352 3.51 -3.29 -25.27
CA SER A 352 3.84 -3.45 -26.69
C SER A 352 4.57 -2.23 -27.25
N LEU A 353 4.14 -1.01 -26.90
CA LEU A 353 4.78 0.23 -27.34
C LEU A 353 6.17 0.43 -26.74
N ILE A 354 6.37 0.07 -25.45
CA ILE A 354 7.69 0.04 -24.81
C ILE A 354 8.63 -0.90 -25.58
N SER A 355 8.20 -2.13 -25.83
CA SER A 355 9.04 -3.11 -26.55
C SER A 355 9.45 -2.67 -27.95
N ARG A 356 8.63 -1.85 -28.61
CA ARG A 356 8.89 -1.24 -29.93
C ARG A 356 9.63 0.09 -29.84
N LYS A 357 9.92 0.62 -28.64
CA LYS A 357 10.57 1.92 -28.41
C LYS A 357 9.79 3.09 -29.05
N MET A 358 8.48 3.03 -29.02
CA MET A 358 7.60 4.04 -29.64
C MET A 358 7.18 5.14 -28.66
N LEU A 359 7.32 4.91 -27.35
CA LEU A 359 6.98 5.90 -26.33
C LEU A 359 8.23 6.69 -25.91
N LEU A 360 8.11 8.00 -25.88
CA LEU A 360 9.16 8.93 -25.45
C LEU A 360 8.99 9.34 -23.98
N ALA A 361 7.75 9.43 -23.52
CA ALA A 361 7.38 9.72 -22.14
C ALA A 361 6.07 9.03 -21.80
N TYR A 362 5.80 8.89 -20.52
CA TYR A 362 4.57 8.32 -20.00
C TYR A 362 4.26 8.93 -18.63
N HIS A 363 2.99 9.27 -18.40
CA HIS A 363 2.51 9.73 -17.11
C HIS A 363 1.04 9.34 -16.92
N ASP A 364 0.65 8.94 -15.72
CA ASP A 364 -0.74 8.72 -15.40
C ASP A 364 -1.47 10.06 -15.15
N ARG A 365 -2.80 10.03 -15.22
CA ARG A 365 -3.65 11.16 -14.83
C ARG A 365 -4.27 10.87 -13.48
N SER A 366 -3.71 11.44 -12.42
CA SER A 366 -4.08 11.24 -11.04
C SER A 366 -4.66 12.53 -10.40
N ASP A 367 -4.30 12.84 -9.16
CA ASP A 367 -4.76 14.03 -8.45
C ASP A 367 -4.37 15.33 -9.18
N GLY A 368 -5.30 16.29 -9.21
CA GLY A 368 -5.19 17.49 -10.02
C GLY A 368 -5.60 17.31 -11.48
N GLY A 369 -5.84 16.07 -11.93
CA GLY A 369 -6.32 15.74 -13.26
C GLY A 369 -5.35 16.12 -14.38
N LEU A 370 -5.89 16.33 -15.59
CA LEU A 370 -5.08 16.64 -16.78
C LEU A 370 -4.24 17.92 -16.63
N LEU A 371 -4.73 18.89 -15.87
CA LEU A 371 -4.01 20.14 -15.60
C LEU A 371 -2.67 19.87 -14.89
N ALA A 372 -2.67 19.05 -13.84
CA ALA A 372 -1.45 18.74 -13.09
C ALA A 372 -0.53 17.78 -13.86
N THR A 373 -1.11 16.91 -14.71
CA THR A 373 -0.35 15.96 -15.55
C THR A 373 0.49 16.66 -16.62
N LEU A 374 -0.02 17.76 -17.24
CA LEU A 374 0.64 18.50 -18.31
C LEU A 374 1.59 19.58 -17.82
#